data_500fa3e154702bdeb963431a8ceebdf1
#
_entry.id   500fa3e154702bdeb963431a8ceebdf1
#
_cell.length_a   1.000
_cell.length_b   1.000
_cell.length_c   1.000
_cell.angle_alpha   90.00
_cell.angle_beta   90.00
_cell.angle_gamma   90.00
#
_symmetry.space_group_name_H-M   'P 1'
#
loop_
_entity.id
_entity.type
_entity.pdbx_description
1 polymer ?
#
loop_
_entity_poly.entity_id
_entity_poly.type
_entity_poly.pdbx_seq_one_letter_code
_entity_poly.pdbx_strand_id
1 'polypeptide(L)'
;MTGPKPMQPKPMQLKPMHLAAHFPGVNNTTVWADPRSGSQIDFASFEHLARTAERGLFDFFFLAEGLRLREHKGRIHDLDVVGRPESLTVLNALAAVTGRLGLAATVNATFNEPYELARRFATLDHLSGGRAAWNVVTSSDAFTGENFRRGGYLDRAERYTRAAEFVATARKLWDSWTPDGTPRPFAHHGRHFDIAGEFTLPRSPQGHPVVIQAGDSDEGREFAASSADVIFTRHGTLEAGRAFYADVKRRLVKYGRSPGDLKIMPGVTVVLGDTAAEAHERAEEIRWQQVSPQTALLTLEQIWGVDLSGYDPDGPLPDVDPVPDPQLSQGRTRQGDSVATAEKWRALAQERGLSIRQTVIEASARQSFVGTPGEVAAELTEFVARDAADGFILVPHLTPGGLDEFVDRVVPLLQERGAFRTAYQGATLRSHLGLSEPVGEA
;
A
#
# COMPACT_ATOMS: atom_id res chain seq x y z
N MET A 1 -22.72 -45.04 -31.33
CA MET A 1 -22.96 -43.71 -30.72
C MET A 1 -21.72 -43.36 -29.89
N THR A 2 -20.83 -42.58 -30.44
CA THR A 2 -19.62 -42.09 -29.72
C THR A 2 -20.05 -40.88 -28.89
N GLY A 3 -19.99 -41.00 -27.54
CA GLY A 3 -20.26 -39.88 -26.62
C GLY A 3 -19.28 -38.74 -26.84
N PRO A 4 -19.64 -37.49 -26.46
CA PRO A 4 -18.78 -36.33 -26.62
C PRO A 4 -17.52 -36.49 -25.78
N LYS A 5 -16.35 -36.29 -26.41
CA LYS A 5 -15.05 -36.24 -25.71
C LYS A 5 -15.10 -35.15 -24.64
N PRO A 6 -14.61 -35.41 -23.40
CA PRO A 6 -14.50 -34.39 -22.40
C PRO A 6 -13.63 -33.25 -22.94
N MET A 7 -14.19 -32.02 -22.86
CA MET A 7 -13.53 -30.79 -23.28
C MET A 7 -12.30 -30.60 -22.37
N GLN A 8 -11.10 -30.70 -22.92
CA GLN A 8 -9.89 -30.37 -22.17
C GLN A 8 -9.99 -28.89 -21.75
N PRO A 9 -9.72 -28.55 -20.49
CA PRO A 9 -9.69 -27.16 -20.07
C PRO A 9 -8.67 -26.41 -20.95
N LYS A 10 -9.07 -25.26 -21.49
CA LYS A 10 -8.15 -24.38 -22.22
C LYS A 10 -6.97 -24.08 -21.32
N PRO A 11 -5.72 -24.15 -21.82
CA PRO A 11 -4.55 -23.75 -21.03
C PRO A 11 -4.79 -22.33 -20.50
N MET A 12 -4.57 -22.15 -19.20
CA MET A 12 -4.72 -20.86 -18.51
C MET A 12 -3.73 -19.90 -19.14
N GLN A 13 -4.21 -18.83 -19.75
CA GLN A 13 -3.36 -17.82 -20.36
C GLN A 13 -2.71 -17.02 -19.22
N LEU A 14 -1.43 -17.23 -18.98
CA LEU A 14 -0.66 -16.52 -17.96
C LEU A 14 -0.60 -15.04 -18.32
N LYS A 15 -1.04 -14.19 -17.40
CA LYS A 15 -0.85 -12.74 -17.46
C LYS A 15 0.47 -12.39 -16.76
N PRO A 16 1.24 -11.42 -17.27
CA PRO A 16 2.42 -10.96 -16.55
C PRO A 16 2.01 -10.34 -15.21
N MET A 17 2.68 -10.79 -14.16
CA MET A 17 2.49 -10.32 -12.79
C MET A 17 3.32 -9.06 -12.53
N HIS A 18 2.80 -8.14 -11.71
CA HIS A 18 3.54 -7.00 -11.16
C HIS A 18 3.94 -7.26 -9.72
N LEU A 19 5.14 -6.88 -9.32
CA LEU A 19 5.62 -6.99 -7.94
C LEU A 19 6.17 -5.66 -7.45
N ALA A 20 5.81 -5.29 -6.23
CA ALA A 20 6.36 -4.13 -5.55
C ALA A 20 6.77 -4.47 -4.12
N ALA A 21 7.70 -3.74 -3.55
CA ALA A 21 8.20 -3.92 -2.20
C ALA A 21 7.78 -2.75 -1.31
N HIS A 22 7.05 -3.02 -0.24
CA HIS A 22 6.73 -2.03 0.78
C HIS A 22 7.78 -2.05 1.89
N PHE A 23 8.34 -0.90 2.24
CA PHE A 23 9.25 -0.81 3.38
C PHE A 23 8.49 -1.07 4.69
N PRO A 24 8.87 -2.10 5.48
CA PRO A 24 8.05 -2.60 6.59
C PRO A 24 7.99 -1.66 7.79
N GLY A 25 9.01 -0.86 8.03
CA GLY A 25 9.15 0.01 9.20
C GLY A 25 8.03 1.04 9.45
N VAL A 26 6.94 1.01 8.66
CA VAL A 26 5.83 1.98 8.75
C VAL A 26 4.49 1.36 9.13
N ASN A 27 4.45 0.08 9.45
CA ASN A 27 3.21 -0.63 9.81
C ASN A 27 3.43 -1.69 10.90
N ASN A 28 2.35 -2.30 11.35
CA ASN A 28 2.36 -3.28 12.43
C ASN A 28 2.79 -4.69 11.98
N THR A 29 3.31 -4.86 10.78
CA THR A 29 3.75 -6.16 10.26
C THR A 29 5.21 -6.46 10.60
N THR A 30 5.98 -5.46 11.03
CA THR A 30 7.40 -5.62 11.37
C THR A 30 7.56 -6.33 12.71
N VAL A 31 8.46 -7.30 12.76
CA VAL A 31 8.87 -7.98 13.98
C VAL A 31 10.12 -7.27 14.53
N TRP A 32 9.93 -6.34 15.43
CA TRP A 32 11.01 -5.54 15.99
C TRP A 32 11.88 -6.33 16.99
N ALA A 33 11.33 -7.35 17.62
CA ALA A 33 12.04 -8.19 18.58
C ALA A 33 12.99 -9.22 17.92
N ASP A 34 12.92 -9.39 16.59
CA ASP A 34 13.86 -10.26 15.87
C ASP A 34 15.26 -9.63 15.89
N PRO A 35 16.30 -10.36 16.32
CA PRO A 35 17.67 -9.83 16.36
C PRO A 35 18.24 -9.44 15.00
N ARG A 36 17.61 -9.85 13.89
CA ARG A 36 17.95 -9.45 12.52
C ARG A 36 17.26 -8.15 12.11
N SER A 37 16.34 -7.61 12.92
CA SER A 37 15.69 -6.33 12.64
C SER A 37 16.69 -5.20 12.73
N GLY A 38 16.85 -4.48 11.61
CA GLY A 38 17.67 -3.28 11.49
C GLY A 38 16.88 -2.00 11.74
N SER A 39 17.57 -0.88 11.57
CA SER A 39 17.00 0.45 11.76
C SER A 39 15.99 0.80 10.67
N GLN A 40 14.88 1.42 11.05
CA GLN A 40 13.90 2.00 10.14
C GLN A 40 14.23 3.42 9.68
N ILE A 41 15.33 4.00 10.14
CA ILE A 41 15.80 5.34 9.78
C ILE A 41 17.16 5.34 9.09
N ASP A 42 17.97 4.32 9.26
CA ASP A 42 19.30 4.26 8.64
C ASP A 42 19.18 4.00 7.14
N PHE A 43 19.88 4.79 6.34
CA PHE A 43 19.84 4.67 4.89
C PHE A 43 20.21 3.26 4.39
N ALA A 44 21.12 2.58 5.06
CA ALA A 44 21.52 1.21 4.71
C ALA A 44 20.34 0.23 4.69
N SER A 45 19.34 0.39 5.56
CA SER A 45 18.15 -0.47 5.58
C SER A 45 17.27 -0.22 4.34
N PHE A 46 17.10 1.04 3.95
CA PHE A 46 16.35 1.38 2.73
C PHE A 46 17.08 0.90 1.48
N GLU A 47 18.39 1.13 1.42
CA GLU A 47 19.23 0.70 0.29
C GLU A 47 19.21 -0.80 0.10
N HIS A 48 19.37 -1.59 1.19
CA HIS A 48 19.34 -3.05 1.13
C HIS A 48 18.02 -3.55 0.51
N LEU A 49 16.88 -3.12 1.08
CA LEU A 49 15.58 -3.57 0.59
C LEU A 49 15.32 -3.13 -0.86
N ALA A 50 15.72 -1.90 -1.22
CA ALA A 50 15.55 -1.39 -2.58
C ALA A 50 16.42 -2.16 -3.59
N ARG A 51 17.68 -2.44 -3.27
CA ARG A 51 18.57 -3.24 -4.14
C ARG A 51 18.10 -4.68 -4.25
N THR A 52 17.58 -5.28 -3.19
CA THR A 52 16.97 -6.61 -3.23
C THR A 52 15.74 -6.63 -4.14
N ALA A 53 14.86 -5.62 -4.03
CA ALA A 53 13.70 -5.50 -4.91
C ALA A 53 14.12 -5.30 -6.39
N GLU A 54 15.12 -4.48 -6.65
CA GLU A 54 15.65 -4.27 -8.00
C GLU A 54 16.28 -5.55 -8.59
N ARG A 55 17.07 -6.27 -7.80
CA ARG A 55 17.63 -7.59 -8.17
C ARG A 55 16.53 -8.60 -8.48
N GLY A 56 15.42 -8.55 -7.73
CA GLY A 56 14.22 -9.34 -7.97
C GLY A 56 13.34 -8.81 -9.11
N LEU A 57 13.74 -7.79 -9.85
CA LEU A 57 13.02 -7.17 -10.98
C LEU A 57 11.63 -6.62 -10.60
N PHE A 58 11.48 -6.12 -9.39
CA PHE A 58 10.24 -5.52 -8.92
C PHE A 58 9.94 -4.21 -9.65
N ASP A 59 8.65 -3.88 -9.78
CA ASP A 59 8.20 -2.66 -10.44
C ASP A 59 8.58 -1.41 -9.64
N PHE A 60 8.31 -1.41 -8.33
CA PHE A 60 8.61 -0.25 -7.50
C PHE A 60 8.83 -0.60 -6.02
N PHE A 61 9.56 0.29 -5.36
CA PHE A 61 9.67 0.40 -3.91
C PHE A 61 8.62 1.38 -3.40
N PHE A 62 7.84 0.97 -2.41
CA PHE A 62 6.73 1.74 -1.86
C PHE A 62 7.05 2.18 -0.44
N LEU A 63 7.08 3.49 -0.21
CA LEU A 63 7.28 4.08 1.09
C LEU A 63 6.01 4.78 1.58
N ALA A 64 5.36 4.17 2.57
CA ALA A 64 4.19 4.76 3.20
C ALA A 64 4.59 5.91 4.14
N GLU A 65 3.73 6.92 4.22
CA GLU A 65 3.88 8.05 5.12
C GLU A 65 2.90 7.94 6.30
N GLY A 66 3.27 8.46 7.44
CA GLY A 66 2.41 8.65 8.57
C GLY A 66 2.74 9.96 9.26
N LEU A 67 1.81 10.89 9.21
CA LEU A 67 1.99 12.26 9.66
C LEU A 67 1.48 12.50 11.09
N ARG A 68 0.93 11.47 11.71
CA ARG A 68 0.46 11.55 13.09
C ARG A 68 1.64 11.50 14.05
N LEU A 69 1.64 12.39 15.06
CA LEU A 69 2.45 12.20 16.25
C LEU A 69 1.90 11.00 17.02
N ARG A 70 2.75 10.01 17.29
CA ARG A 70 2.34 8.75 17.85
C ARG A 70 2.47 8.77 19.36
N GLU A 71 1.40 9.23 19.97
CA GLU A 71 1.26 9.31 21.41
C GLU A 71 -0.07 8.67 21.83
N HIS A 72 -0.04 7.94 22.93
CA HIS A 72 -1.22 7.45 23.61
C HIS A 72 -1.03 7.61 25.11
N LYS A 73 -1.96 8.29 25.78
CA LYS A 73 -1.90 8.56 27.22
C LYS A 73 -0.58 9.20 27.69
N GLY A 74 -0.06 10.17 26.92
CA GLY A 74 1.18 10.89 27.26
C GLY A 74 2.47 10.08 27.02
N ARG A 75 2.41 8.97 26.29
CA ARG A 75 3.59 8.14 26.00
C ARG A 75 3.70 7.82 24.53
N ILE A 76 4.92 7.84 24.01
CA ILE A 76 5.22 7.27 22.70
C ILE A 76 5.42 5.76 22.91
N HIS A 77 4.63 4.96 22.19
CA HIS A 77 4.69 3.51 22.29
C HIS A 77 5.63 2.93 21.24
N ASP A 78 6.34 1.86 21.61
CA ASP A 78 7.21 1.05 20.75
C ASP A 78 6.47 0.29 19.64
N LEU A 79 5.16 0.17 19.75
CA LEU A 79 4.29 -0.46 18.76
C LEU A 79 4.18 0.28 17.45
N ASP A 80 4.44 1.56 17.51
CA ASP A 80 4.49 2.42 16.36
C ASP A 80 5.94 2.75 16.05
N VAL A 81 6.24 2.80 14.79
CA VAL A 81 7.57 3.12 14.33
C VAL A 81 7.94 4.52 14.82
N VAL A 82 8.79 4.57 15.82
CA VAL A 82 9.45 5.80 16.24
C VAL A 82 10.48 6.16 15.18
N GLY A 83 10.38 7.37 14.64
CA GLY A 83 11.22 7.77 13.52
C GLY A 83 10.68 7.24 12.18
N ARG A 84 9.93 8.09 11.52
CA ARG A 84 9.42 7.84 10.17
C ARG A 84 9.96 8.94 9.25
N PRO A 85 11.03 8.63 8.49
CA PRO A 85 11.62 9.59 7.56
C PRO A 85 10.62 10.07 6.52
N GLU A 86 10.83 11.28 6.02
CA GLU A 86 10.01 11.85 4.96
C GLU A 86 10.24 11.10 3.64
N SER A 87 9.16 10.73 2.98
CA SER A 87 9.18 9.77 1.87
C SER A 87 9.98 10.24 0.66
N LEU A 88 9.79 11.48 0.20
CA LEU A 88 10.47 11.99 -1.00
C LEU A 88 11.96 12.17 -0.78
N THR A 89 12.37 12.60 0.41
CA THR A 89 13.79 12.74 0.76
C THR A 89 14.52 11.40 0.69
N VAL A 90 13.94 10.35 1.29
CA VAL A 90 14.50 8.99 1.22
C VAL A 90 14.55 8.47 -0.21
N LEU A 91 13.48 8.65 -0.98
CA LEU A 91 13.41 8.14 -2.35
C LEU A 91 14.36 8.87 -3.31
N ASN A 92 14.64 10.16 -3.09
CA ASN A 92 15.69 10.86 -3.84
C ASN A 92 17.08 10.29 -3.56
N ALA A 93 17.38 9.89 -2.32
CA ALA A 93 18.62 9.19 -2.00
C ALA A 93 18.67 7.79 -2.67
N LEU A 94 17.56 7.05 -2.67
CA LEU A 94 17.46 5.75 -3.36
C LEU A 94 17.56 5.87 -4.89
N ALA A 95 17.14 6.99 -5.47
CA ALA A 95 17.30 7.25 -6.90
C ALA A 95 18.77 7.20 -7.35
N ALA A 96 19.70 7.61 -6.47
CA ALA A 96 21.13 7.59 -6.74
C ALA A 96 21.79 6.21 -6.67
N VAL A 97 21.14 5.22 -6.00
CA VAL A 97 21.70 3.88 -5.77
C VAL A 97 20.93 2.75 -6.48
N THR A 98 19.88 3.10 -7.21
CA THR A 98 19.06 2.19 -8.02
C THR A 98 18.98 2.67 -9.46
N GLY A 99 18.79 1.77 -10.41
CA GLY A 99 18.82 2.09 -11.85
C GLY A 99 17.49 1.85 -12.58
N ARG A 100 16.63 0.98 -12.08
CA ARG A 100 15.40 0.54 -12.76
C ARG A 100 14.16 0.56 -11.86
N LEU A 101 14.35 0.33 -10.57
CA LEU A 101 13.27 0.23 -9.60
C LEU A 101 12.50 1.55 -9.52
N GLY A 102 11.17 1.49 -9.64
CA GLY A 102 10.28 2.62 -9.39
C GLY A 102 10.32 3.06 -7.93
N LEU A 103 10.05 4.33 -7.69
CA LEU A 103 10.17 4.98 -6.39
C LEU A 103 8.84 5.64 -6.02
N ALA A 104 8.04 4.96 -5.20
CA ALA A 104 6.69 5.36 -4.86
C ALA A 104 6.62 6.03 -3.48
N ALA A 105 6.40 7.34 -3.45
CA ALA A 105 6.22 8.12 -2.23
C ALA A 105 4.75 8.26 -1.88
N THR A 106 4.40 8.06 -0.62
CA THR A 106 3.11 8.48 -0.08
C THR A 106 3.19 9.95 0.34
N VAL A 107 2.36 10.79 -0.28
CA VAL A 107 2.20 12.20 0.11
C VAL A 107 0.71 12.55 0.08
N ASN A 108 0.19 13.12 1.18
CA ASN A 108 -1.23 13.43 1.26
C ASN A 108 -1.62 14.69 0.48
N ALA A 109 -2.85 14.69 -0.05
CA ALA A 109 -3.46 15.83 -0.73
C ALA A 109 -4.16 16.81 0.23
N THR A 110 -4.24 16.50 1.53
CA THR A 110 -4.97 17.31 2.51
C THR A 110 -4.13 18.48 3.03
N PHE A 111 -2.86 18.23 3.35
CA PHE A 111 -1.98 19.20 4.02
C PHE A 111 -0.83 19.69 3.12
N ASN A 112 -0.91 19.43 1.82
CA ASN A 112 0.05 19.89 0.83
C ASN A 112 -0.62 20.79 -0.22
N GLU A 113 0.22 21.49 -1.02
CA GLU A 113 -0.21 22.34 -2.10
C GLU A 113 0.23 21.76 -3.47
N PRO A 114 -0.61 21.87 -4.52
CA PRO A 114 -0.35 21.22 -5.81
C PRO A 114 0.95 21.62 -6.48
N TYR A 115 1.28 22.93 -6.45
CA TYR A 115 2.50 23.46 -7.08
C TYR A 115 3.75 22.84 -6.45
N GLU A 116 3.86 22.89 -5.12
CA GLU A 116 5.05 22.40 -4.43
C GLU A 116 5.18 20.88 -4.58
N LEU A 117 4.07 20.15 -4.50
CA LEU A 117 4.08 18.71 -4.68
C LEU A 117 4.43 18.33 -6.12
N ALA A 118 3.85 18.99 -7.13
CA ALA A 118 4.18 18.74 -8.53
C ALA A 118 5.67 18.96 -8.80
N ARG A 119 6.25 20.03 -8.23
CA ARG A 119 7.68 20.33 -8.33
C ARG A 119 8.56 19.24 -7.72
N ARG A 120 8.22 18.75 -6.53
CA ARG A 120 8.96 17.69 -5.84
C ARG A 120 8.94 16.37 -6.61
N PHE A 121 7.78 15.96 -7.11
CA PHE A 121 7.67 14.73 -7.89
C PHE A 121 8.31 14.85 -9.27
N ALA A 122 8.23 15.97 -9.94
CA ALA A 122 8.97 16.21 -11.17
C ALA A 122 10.48 16.13 -10.93
N THR A 123 10.97 16.69 -9.81
CA THR A 123 12.37 16.57 -9.42
C THR A 123 12.79 15.11 -9.21
N LEU A 124 12.02 14.33 -8.44
CA LEU A 124 12.29 12.90 -8.26
C LEU A 124 12.28 12.16 -9.59
N ASP A 125 11.34 12.49 -10.48
CA ASP A 125 11.23 11.83 -11.79
C ASP A 125 12.44 12.13 -12.69
N HIS A 126 12.91 13.36 -12.73
CA HIS A 126 14.14 13.72 -13.43
C HIS A 126 15.36 13.04 -12.85
N LEU A 127 15.56 13.10 -11.52
CA LEU A 127 16.71 12.49 -10.85
C LEU A 127 16.74 10.97 -10.98
N SER A 128 15.59 10.34 -11.06
CA SER A 128 15.47 8.89 -11.21
C SER A 128 15.39 8.42 -12.67
N GLY A 129 15.32 9.32 -13.65
CA GLY A 129 15.16 8.95 -15.07
C GLY A 129 13.78 8.35 -15.39
N GLY A 130 12.71 8.90 -14.83
CA GLY A 130 11.33 8.49 -15.12
C GLY A 130 10.82 7.35 -14.23
N ARG A 131 11.21 7.32 -12.95
CA ARG A 131 10.82 6.24 -12.03
C ARG A 131 9.95 6.68 -10.85
N ALA A 132 9.52 7.94 -10.80
CA ALA A 132 8.71 8.46 -9.71
C ALA A 132 7.27 7.93 -9.73
N ALA A 133 6.72 7.67 -8.55
CA ALA A 133 5.31 7.40 -8.35
C ALA A 133 4.79 8.11 -7.10
N TRP A 134 3.54 8.53 -7.15
CA TRP A 134 2.85 9.24 -6.08
C TRP A 134 1.66 8.46 -5.58
N ASN A 135 1.73 7.96 -4.35
CA ASN A 135 0.57 7.42 -3.65
C ASN A 135 -0.21 8.57 -3.00
N VAL A 136 -1.35 8.88 -3.59
CA VAL A 136 -2.26 9.95 -3.16
C VAL A 136 -3.09 9.47 -1.99
N VAL A 137 -2.92 10.07 -0.82
CA VAL A 137 -3.75 9.77 0.35
C VAL A 137 -4.54 11.00 0.78
N THR A 138 -5.73 10.72 1.32
CA THR A 138 -6.66 11.73 1.81
C THR A 138 -6.74 11.64 3.32
N SER A 139 -5.68 12.07 4.02
CA SER A 139 -5.65 12.06 5.49
C SER A 139 -6.81 12.88 6.05
N SER A 140 -7.67 12.24 6.81
CA SER A 140 -8.91 12.84 7.35
C SER A 140 -8.99 12.78 8.87
N ASP A 141 -7.95 12.25 9.54
CA ASP A 141 -7.94 12.17 10.99
C ASP A 141 -7.51 13.49 11.64
N ALA A 142 -8.18 13.84 12.75
CA ALA A 142 -7.93 15.08 13.47
C ALA A 142 -6.50 15.14 14.03
N PHE A 143 -5.94 14.00 14.45
CA PHE A 143 -4.61 13.96 15.03
C PHE A 143 -3.51 14.34 14.04
N THR A 144 -3.66 13.96 12.78
CA THR A 144 -2.76 14.41 11.72
C THR A 144 -2.91 15.92 11.50
N GLY A 145 -4.14 16.43 11.49
CA GLY A 145 -4.42 17.85 11.29
C GLY A 145 -3.76 18.75 12.31
N GLU A 146 -3.68 18.33 13.57
CA GLU A 146 -3.05 19.10 14.65
C GLU A 146 -1.55 19.35 14.44
N ASN A 147 -0.85 18.49 13.72
CA ASN A 147 0.57 18.69 13.37
C ASN A 147 0.78 19.78 12.32
N PHE A 148 -0.25 20.16 11.58
CA PHE A 148 -0.19 21.20 10.52
C PHE A 148 -0.90 22.46 10.92
N ARG A 149 -2.12 22.32 11.42
CA ARG A 149 -2.95 23.42 11.93
C ARG A 149 -3.87 22.88 13.02
N ARG A 150 -3.86 23.49 14.18
CA ARG A 150 -4.74 23.10 15.27
C ARG A 150 -6.21 23.17 14.80
N GLY A 151 -6.94 22.05 14.88
CA GLY A 151 -8.30 21.91 14.35
C GLY A 151 -8.42 21.93 12.82
N GLY A 152 -7.29 21.93 12.09
CA GLY A 152 -7.26 22.04 10.64
C GLY A 152 -7.33 20.70 9.91
N TYR A 153 -8.46 20.04 9.96
CA TYR A 153 -8.74 18.85 9.14
C TYR A 153 -9.93 19.11 8.21
N LEU A 154 -9.94 18.41 7.09
CA LEU A 154 -11.05 18.47 6.14
C LEU A 154 -12.21 17.59 6.59
N ASP A 155 -13.43 18.03 6.31
CA ASP A 155 -14.59 17.16 6.37
C ASP A 155 -14.31 15.92 5.48
N ARG A 156 -14.69 14.75 6.01
CA ARG A 156 -14.50 13.48 5.32
C ARG A 156 -15.15 13.46 3.93
N ALA A 157 -16.27 14.14 3.73
CA ALA A 157 -16.94 14.27 2.44
C ALA A 157 -16.12 15.09 1.42
N GLU A 158 -15.39 16.09 1.87
CA GLU A 158 -14.63 17.01 1.01
C GLU A 158 -13.25 16.46 0.59
N ARG A 159 -12.73 15.45 1.26
CA ARG A 159 -11.37 14.96 1.07
C ARG A 159 -11.09 14.43 -0.34
N TYR A 160 -12.06 13.73 -0.93
CA TYR A 160 -11.89 13.16 -2.28
C TYR A 160 -12.09 14.20 -3.37
N THR A 161 -12.99 15.18 -3.17
CA THR A 161 -13.15 16.29 -4.12
C THR A 161 -11.89 17.15 -4.17
N ARG A 162 -11.29 17.43 -3.00
CA ARG A 162 -9.99 18.13 -2.94
C ARG A 162 -8.88 17.30 -3.59
N ALA A 163 -8.81 15.99 -3.32
CA ALA A 163 -7.77 15.14 -3.89
C ALA A 163 -7.88 15.03 -5.42
N ALA A 164 -9.11 14.93 -5.95
CA ALA A 164 -9.33 14.90 -7.38
C ALA A 164 -8.87 16.20 -8.06
N GLU A 165 -9.24 17.34 -7.48
CA GLU A 165 -8.80 18.65 -7.97
C GLU A 165 -7.28 18.84 -7.84
N PHE A 166 -6.69 18.34 -6.74
CA PHE A 166 -5.24 18.35 -6.52
C PHE A 166 -4.49 17.59 -7.62
N VAL A 167 -4.92 16.35 -7.92
CA VAL A 167 -4.30 15.54 -8.98
C VAL A 167 -4.46 16.17 -10.34
N ALA A 168 -5.64 16.71 -10.64
CA ALA A 168 -5.89 17.43 -11.90
C ALA A 168 -4.98 18.66 -12.04
N THR A 169 -4.81 19.44 -10.97
CA THR A 169 -3.93 20.61 -10.95
C THR A 169 -2.46 20.21 -11.13
N ALA A 170 -2.01 19.17 -10.44
CA ALA A 170 -0.65 18.65 -10.59
C ALA A 170 -0.36 18.19 -12.02
N ARG A 171 -1.32 17.52 -12.68
CA ARG A 171 -1.21 17.10 -14.09
C ARG A 171 -1.08 18.29 -15.02
N LYS A 172 -1.91 19.32 -14.85
CA LYS A 172 -1.78 20.57 -15.64
C LYS A 172 -0.40 21.20 -15.50
N LEU A 173 0.19 21.17 -14.30
CA LEU A 173 1.55 21.65 -14.09
C LEU A 173 2.57 20.81 -14.88
N TRP A 174 2.50 19.48 -14.84
CA TRP A 174 3.39 18.60 -15.59
C TRP A 174 3.20 18.69 -17.10
N ASP A 175 1.97 18.96 -17.56
CA ASP A 175 1.63 19.14 -18.99
C ASP A 175 1.88 20.57 -19.50
N SER A 176 2.24 21.51 -18.64
CA SER A 176 2.55 22.89 -19.03
C SER A 176 3.85 23.01 -19.85
N TRP A 177 4.55 21.90 -20.08
CA TRP A 177 5.66 21.80 -21.02
C TRP A 177 5.31 20.83 -22.13
N THR A 178 5.47 21.26 -23.38
CA THR A 178 5.27 20.39 -24.54
C THR A 178 6.35 19.32 -24.63
N PRO A 179 6.12 18.22 -25.36
CA PRO A 179 7.13 17.20 -25.59
C PRO A 179 8.42 17.70 -26.26
N ASP A 180 8.34 18.78 -27.04
CA ASP A 180 9.48 19.44 -27.68
C ASP A 180 10.23 20.41 -26.77
N GLY A 181 9.81 20.52 -25.51
CA GLY A 181 10.49 21.34 -24.50
C GLY A 181 10.08 22.82 -24.47
N THR A 182 8.93 23.17 -25.05
CA THR A 182 8.42 24.56 -25.01
C THR A 182 7.52 24.73 -23.77
N PRO A 183 7.79 25.73 -22.89
CA PRO A 183 6.91 26.01 -21.75
C PRO A 183 5.61 26.67 -22.23
N ARG A 184 4.51 26.37 -21.55
CA ARG A 184 3.20 26.99 -21.74
C ARG A 184 2.67 27.55 -20.43
N PRO A 185 2.05 28.72 -20.41
CA PRO A 185 1.29 29.17 -19.27
C PRO A 185 0.17 28.17 -18.93
N PHE A 186 -0.09 27.94 -17.65
CA PHE A 186 -1.24 27.18 -17.21
C PHE A 186 -2.12 28.03 -16.28
N ALA A 187 -3.40 27.68 -16.21
CA ALA A 187 -4.32 28.23 -15.23
C ALA A 187 -5.23 27.12 -14.69
N HIS A 188 -5.47 27.18 -13.41
CA HIS A 188 -6.47 26.36 -12.73
C HIS A 188 -7.27 27.23 -11.78
N HIS A 189 -8.56 27.35 -12.04
CA HIS A 189 -9.53 28.06 -11.21
C HIS A 189 -10.55 27.03 -10.74
N GLY A 190 -10.44 26.57 -9.52
CA GLY A 190 -11.28 25.52 -8.93
C GLY A 190 -11.86 25.89 -7.59
N ARG A 191 -12.49 24.92 -6.95
CA ARG A 191 -13.09 25.09 -5.63
C ARG A 191 -12.02 25.18 -4.53
N HIS A 192 -10.97 24.38 -4.65
CA HIS A 192 -9.95 24.20 -3.63
C HIS A 192 -8.64 24.91 -3.96
N PHE A 193 -8.38 25.14 -5.24
CA PHE A 193 -7.13 25.74 -5.72
C PHE A 193 -7.40 26.78 -6.80
N ASP A 194 -6.64 27.87 -6.71
CA ASP A 194 -6.63 28.94 -7.71
C ASP A 194 -5.17 29.30 -8.00
N ILE A 195 -4.63 28.79 -9.10
CA ILE A 195 -3.21 28.87 -9.43
C ILE A 195 -3.07 29.14 -10.93
N ALA A 196 -2.27 30.17 -11.28
CA ALA A 196 -1.92 30.47 -12.66
C ALA A 196 -0.45 30.89 -12.76
N GLY A 197 0.19 30.60 -13.88
CA GLY A 197 1.57 30.99 -14.14
C GLY A 197 2.29 30.03 -15.08
N GLU A 198 3.61 29.96 -14.96
CA GLU A 198 4.46 29.03 -15.69
C GLU A 198 5.17 28.07 -14.74
N PHE A 199 5.13 26.79 -15.07
CA PHE A 199 5.86 25.78 -14.29
C PHE A 199 7.32 25.75 -14.71
N THR A 200 8.22 25.82 -13.75
CA THR A 200 9.66 26.05 -14.01
C THR A 200 10.47 24.80 -14.32
N LEU A 201 9.88 23.60 -14.13
CA LEU A 201 10.53 22.33 -14.46
C LEU A 201 10.03 21.78 -15.79
N PRO A 202 10.91 21.37 -16.69
CA PRO A 202 10.53 20.71 -17.94
C PRO A 202 9.71 19.44 -17.70
N ARG A 203 9.02 18.99 -18.75
CA ARG A 203 8.31 17.71 -18.74
C ARG A 203 9.26 16.59 -18.35
N SER A 204 8.85 15.78 -17.37
CA SER A 204 9.68 14.70 -16.85
C SER A 204 9.73 13.50 -17.80
N PRO A 205 10.73 12.60 -17.66
CA PRO A 205 10.99 11.52 -18.63
C PRO A 205 9.84 10.56 -18.90
N GLN A 206 8.93 10.34 -17.94
CA GLN A 206 7.72 9.54 -18.13
C GLN A 206 6.45 10.39 -18.30
N GLY A 207 6.60 11.70 -18.51
CA GLY A 207 5.51 12.67 -18.64
C GLY A 207 4.87 13.01 -17.30
N HIS A 208 4.20 12.07 -16.67
CA HIS A 208 3.65 12.19 -15.32
C HIS A 208 4.20 11.10 -14.43
N PRO A 209 4.52 11.38 -13.16
CA PRO A 209 4.70 10.34 -12.15
C PRO A 209 3.51 9.36 -12.16
N VAL A 210 3.78 8.08 -11.93
CA VAL A 210 2.71 7.08 -11.79
C VAL A 210 1.87 7.43 -10.56
N VAL A 211 0.55 7.45 -10.71
CA VAL A 211 -0.38 7.78 -9.62
C VAL A 211 -0.88 6.50 -8.98
N ILE A 212 -0.64 6.35 -7.68
CA ILE A 212 -1.12 5.23 -6.86
C ILE A 212 -2.19 5.75 -5.91
N GLN A 213 -3.19 4.95 -5.61
CA GLN A 213 -4.24 5.26 -4.64
C GLN A 213 -4.48 4.05 -3.73
N ALA A 214 -4.81 4.28 -2.46
CA ALA A 214 -4.98 3.23 -1.46
C ALA A 214 -6.32 3.37 -0.72
N GLY A 215 -7.44 3.22 -1.42
CA GLY A 215 -8.77 3.36 -0.83
C GLY A 215 -9.72 2.24 -1.23
N ASP A 216 -10.30 1.57 -0.23
CA ASP A 216 -11.24 0.45 -0.43
C ASP A 216 -12.71 0.88 -0.36
N SER A 217 -13.01 2.12 0.08
CA SER A 217 -14.37 2.67 0.10
C SER A 217 -14.90 2.88 -1.32
N ASP A 218 -16.21 3.03 -1.45
CA ASP A 218 -16.84 3.27 -2.76
C ASP A 218 -16.28 4.52 -3.44
N GLU A 219 -16.13 5.62 -2.69
CA GLU A 219 -15.53 6.86 -3.18
C GLU A 219 -14.04 6.68 -3.51
N GLY A 220 -13.32 5.86 -2.72
CA GLY A 220 -11.91 5.54 -2.98
C GLY A 220 -11.72 4.76 -4.28
N ARG A 221 -12.57 3.77 -4.55
CA ARG A 221 -12.57 3.01 -5.82
C ARG A 221 -12.94 3.89 -7.00
N GLU A 222 -13.91 4.80 -6.82
CA GLU A 222 -14.31 5.75 -7.85
C GLU A 222 -13.17 6.72 -8.17
N PHE A 223 -12.51 7.26 -7.14
CA PHE A 223 -11.34 8.12 -7.30
C PHE A 223 -10.18 7.40 -7.99
N ALA A 224 -9.89 6.14 -7.60
CA ALA A 224 -8.87 5.34 -8.26
C ALA A 224 -9.22 5.09 -9.75
N ALA A 225 -10.46 4.73 -10.06
CA ALA A 225 -10.89 4.50 -11.43
C ALA A 225 -10.79 5.74 -12.31
N SER A 226 -11.01 6.94 -11.76
CA SER A 226 -10.92 8.19 -12.50
C SER A 226 -9.48 8.65 -12.73
N SER A 227 -8.55 8.37 -11.81
CA SER A 227 -7.28 9.09 -11.78
C SER A 227 -6.02 8.26 -11.51
N ALA A 228 -6.13 7.05 -10.93
CA ALA A 228 -4.95 6.28 -10.55
C ALA A 228 -4.47 5.33 -11.66
N ASP A 229 -3.17 5.05 -11.66
CA ASP A 229 -2.51 4.04 -12.50
C ASP A 229 -2.35 2.70 -11.74
N VAL A 230 -2.29 2.76 -10.41
CA VAL A 230 -2.22 1.60 -9.52
C VAL A 230 -3.18 1.79 -8.35
N ILE A 231 -3.87 0.74 -7.93
CA ILE A 231 -4.60 0.74 -6.65
C ILE A 231 -3.99 -0.28 -5.70
N PHE A 232 -3.55 0.22 -4.55
CA PHE A 232 -3.14 -0.59 -3.40
C PHE A 232 -4.39 -0.95 -2.59
N THR A 233 -4.60 -2.22 -2.33
CA THR A 233 -5.83 -2.70 -1.70
C THR A 233 -5.54 -3.87 -0.75
N ARG A 234 -6.58 -4.40 -0.13
CA ARG A 234 -6.51 -5.55 0.79
C ARG A 234 -7.68 -6.49 0.53
N HIS A 235 -7.38 -7.74 0.28
CA HIS A 235 -8.39 -8.78 0.13
C HIS A 235 -8.05 -9.95 1.06
N GLY A 236 -9.07 -10.55 1.66
CA GLY A 236 -8.89 -11.72 2.54
C GLY A 236 -8.89 -13.04 1.78
N THR A 237 -9.53 -13.11 0.61
CA THR A 237 -9.69 -14.34 -0.17
C THR A 237 -9.60 -14.07 -1.67
N LEU A 238 -9.41 -15.12 -2.45
CA LEU A 238 -9.42 -15.07 -3.90
C LEU A 238 -10.76 -14.53 -4.44
N GLU A 239 -11.89 -14.96 -3.86
CA GLU A 239 -13.23 -14.53 -4.22
C GLU A 239 -13.44 -13.03 -3.97
N ALA A 240 -13.02 -12.54 -2.80
CA ALA A 240 -13.07 -11.11 -2.48
C ALA A 240 -12.19 -10.29 -3.44
N GLY A 241 -11.00 -10.80 -3.78
CA GLY A 241 -10.12 -10.22 -4.79
C GLY A 241 -10.77 -10.11 -6.15
N ARG A 242 -11.40 -11.18 -6.63
CA ARG A 242 -12.14 -11.20 -7.90
C ARG A 242 -13.32 -10.21 -7.93
N ALA A 243 -14.08 -10.15 -6.85
CA ALA A 243 -15.20 -9.21 -6.74
C ALA A 243 -14.72 -7.75 -6.80
N PHE A 244 -13.65 -7.44 -6.06
CA PHE A 244 -13.01 -6.11 -6.08
C PHE A 244 -12.44 -5.77 -7.46
N TYR A 245 -11.74 -6.70 -8.07
CA TYR A 245 -11.15 -6.55 -9.40
C TYR A 245 -12.24 -6.23 -10.45
N ALA A 246 -13.28 -7.02 -10.49
CA ALA A 246 -14.39 -6.81 -11.42
C ALA A 246 -15.10 -5.46 -11.21
N ASP A 247 -15.29 -5.03 -9.96
CA ASP A 247 -15.89 -3.74 -9.64
C ASP A 247 -15.03 -2.57 -10.13
N VAL A 248 -13.75 -2.56 -9.77
CA VAL A 248 -12.83 -1.47 -10.16
C VAL A 248 -12.64 -1.41 -11.68
N LYS A 249 -12.43 -2.56 -12.36
CA LYS A 249 -12.27 -2.59 -13.82
C LYS A 249 -13.52 -2.10 -14.55
N ARG A 250 -14.72 -2.39 -14.04
CA ARG A 250 -15.99 -1.90 -14.59
C ARG A 250 -16.10 -0.37 -14.48
N ARG A 251 -15.64 0.23 -13.37
CA ARG A 251 -15.67 1.69 -13.15
C ARG A 251 -14.80 2.47 -14.15
N LEU A 252 -13.71 1.87 -14.64
CA LEU A 252 -12.83 2.51 -15.63
C LEU A 252 -13.58 2.96 -16.89
N VAL A 253 -14.57 2.20 -17.32
CA VAL A 253 -15.37 2.48 -18.54
C VAL A 253 -16.02 3.85 -18.48
N LYS A 254 -16.48 4.27 -17.30
CA LYS A 254 -17.09 5.60 -17.08
C LYS A 254 -16.14 6.75 -17.42
N TYR A 255 -14.86 6.52 -17.31
CA TYR A 255 -13.80 7.50 -17.56
C TYR A 255 -13.08 7.27 -18.89
N GLY A 256 -13.62 6.46 -19.80
CA GLY A 256 -13.03 6.13 -21.08
C GLY A 256 -11.69 5.38 -20.98
N ARG A 257 -11.44 4.71 -19.84
CA ARG A 257 -10.19 4.00 -19.58
C ARG A 257 -10.33 2.50 -19.84
N SER A 258 -9.24 1.90 -20.30
CA SER A 258 -9.14 0.46 -20.54
C SER A 258 -8.79 -0.31 -19.25
N PRO A 259 -9.12 -1.61 -19.15
CA PRO A 259 -8.75 -2.41 -17.98
C PRO A 259 -7.24 -2.42 -17.67
N GLY A 260 -6.38 -2.28 -18.69
CA GLY A 260 -4.94 -2.21 -18.54
C GLY A 260 -4.39 -0.92 -17.93
N ASP A 261 -5.18 0.16 -17.89
CA ASP A 261 -4.75 1.49 -17.43
C ASP A 261 -4.72 1.63 -15.91
N LEU A 262 -5.19 0.65 -15.18
CA LEU A 262 -5.13 0.59 -13.71
C LEU A 262 -4.72 -0.81 -13.26
N LYS A 263 -3.61 -0.90 -12.52
CA LYS A 263 -3.13 -2.16 -11.92
C LYS A 263 -3.69 -2.31 -10.51
N ILE A 264 -4.28 -3.46 -10.20
CA ILE A 264 -4.81 -3.79 -8.88
C ILE A 264 -3.77 -4.64 -8.16
N MET A 265 -3.18 -4.09 -7.09
CA MET A 265 -2.07 -4.71 -6.38
C MET A 265 -2.35 -4.77 -4.86
N PRO A 266 -2.89 -5.88 -4.35
CA PRO A 266 -3.08 -6.06 -2.92
C PRO A 266 -1.74 -6.11 -2.17
N GLY A 267 -1.74 -5.54 -0.95
CA GLY A 267 -0.66 -5.69 0.00
C GLY A 267 -0.73 -7.06 0.68
N VAL A 268 0.35 -7.82 0.58
CA VAL A 268 0.42 -9.20 1.08
C VAL A 268 1.71 -9.44 1.87
N THR A 269 1.65 -10.38 2.81
CA THR A 269 2.82 -10.92 3.50
C THR A 269 3.11 -12.32 2.97
N VAL A 270 4.37 -12.69 2.93
CA VAL A 270 4.80 -14.04 2.52
C VAL A 270 5.64 -14.65 3.63
N VAL A 271 5.36 -15.90 3.97
CA VAL A 271 6.16 -16.70 4.90
C VAL A 271 6.52 -18.02 4.24
N LEU A 272 7.81 -18.28 4.15
CA LEU A 272 8.36 -19.46 3.48
C LEU A 272 8.90 -20.45 4.49
N GLY A 273 8.80 -21.74 4.15
CA GLY A 273 9.46 -22.86 4.84
C GLY A 273 9.94 -23.89 3.82
N ASP A 274 10.79 -24.81 4.22
CA ASP A 274 11.21 -25.93 3.39
C ASP A 274 10.08 -26.96 3.25
N THR A 275 9.19 -27.00 4.22
CA THR A 275 7.92 -27.75 4.20
C THR A 275 6.75 -26.84 4.52
N ALA A 276 5.54 -27.23 4.15
CA ALA A 276 4.33 -26.51 4.49
C ALA A 276 4.13 -26.38 6.02
N ALA A 277 4.46 -27.43 6.77
CA ALA A 277 4.37 -27.42 8.23
C ALA A 277 5.31 -26.38 8.86
N GLU A 278 6.57 -26.34 8.44
CA GLU A 278 7.54 -25.35 8.88
C GLU A 278 7.10 -23.91 8.54
N ALA A 279 6.57 -23.70 7.33
CA ALA A 279 6.06 -22.38 6.93
C ALA A 279 4.92 -21.92 7.85
N HIS A 280 4.01 -22.80 8.22
CA HIS A 280 2.89 -22.49 9.11
C HIS A 280 3.34 -22.20 10.55
N GLU A 281 4.25 -23.01 11.11
CA GLU A 281 4.83 -22.77 12.43
C GLU A 281 5.54 -21.39 12.46
N ARG A 282 6.33 -21.10 11.45
CA ARG A 282 7.01 -19.80 11.30
C ARG A 282 6.01 -18.63 11.17
N ALA A 283 4.91 -18.82 10.44
CA ALA A 283 3.87 -17.80 10.32
C ALA A 283 3.15 -17.53 11.65
N GLU A 284 2.91 -18.56 12.46
CA GLU A 284 2.34 -18.42 13.81
C GLU A 284 3.30 -17.68 14.74
N GLU A 285 4.58 -18.04 14.74
CA GLU A 285 5.60 -17.34 15.52
C GLU A 285 5.69 -15.86 15.13
N ILE A 286 5.75 -15.53 13.84
CA ILE A 286 5.78 -14.15 13.35
C ILE A 286 4.55 -13.37 13.84
N ARG A 287 3.35 -13.92 13.71
CA ARG A 287 2.12 -13.26 14.18
C ARG A 287 2.14 -13.03 15.69
N TRP A 288 2.64 -13.97 16.43
CA TRP A 288 2.81 -13.85 17.89
C TRP A 288 3.79 -12.72 18.25
N GLN A 289 4.89 -12.60 17.53
CA GLN A 289 5.88 -11.54 17.73
C GLN A 289 5.40 -10.15 17.28
N GLN A 290 4.53 -10.08 16.28
CA GLN A 290 3.96 -8.82 15.78
C GLN A 290 2.97 -8.19 16.77
N VAL A 291 2.33 -8.98 17.61
CA VAL A 291 1.36 -8.52 18.60
C VAL A 291 1.92 -8.72 20.00
N SER A 292 2.64 -7.72 20.51
CA SER A 292 3.09 -7.75 21.90
C SER A 292 1.90 -7.68 22.85
N PRO A 293 2.06 -8.08 24.14
CA PRO A 293 1.02 -7.88 25.16
C PRO A 293 0.47 -6.45 25.21
N GLN A 294 1.36 -5.49 25.10
CA GLN A 294 1.00 -4.07 25.09
C GLN A 294 0.23 -3.67 23.80
N THR A 295 0.63 -4.19 22.63
CA THR A 295 -0.09 -3.97 21.37
C THR A 295 -1.52 -4.51 21.47
N ALA A 296 -1.69 -5.67 22.06
CA ALA A 296 -3.00 -6.29 22.22
C ALA A 296 -3.95 -5.40 23.03
N LEU A 297 -3.51 -4.93 24.19
CA LEU A 297 -4.31 -4.05 25.06
C LEU A 297 -4.63 -2.72 24.35
N LEU A 298 -3.65 -2.08 23.71
CA LEU A 298 -3.86 -0.82 23.00
C LEU A 298 -4.84 -0.98 21.83
N THR A 299 -4.75 -2.07 21.08
CA THR A 299 -5.67 -2.34 19.98
C THR A 299 -7.09 -2.54 20.50
N LEU A 300 -7.22 -3.23 21.63
CA LEU A 300 -8.50 -3.44 22.29
C LEU A 300 -9.08 -2.14 22.82
N GLU A 301 -8.27 -1.31 23.51
CA GLU A 301 -8.66 0.03 23.99
C GLU A 301 -9.19 0.93 22.89
N GLN A 302 -8.57 0.88 21.69
CA GLN A 302 -9.03 1.65 20.55
C GLN A 302 -10.43 1.24 20.05
N ILE A 303 -10.82 -0.01 20.28
CA ILE A 303 -12.16 -0.51 19.91
C ILE A 303 -13.15 -0.28 21.05
N TRP A 304 -12.75 -0.57 22.28
CA TRP A 304 -13.61 -0.43 23.45
C TRP A 304 -13.82 1.02 23.91
N GLY A 305 -12.88 1.93 23.58
CA GLY A 305 -12.96 3.33 24.00
C GLY A 305 -12.79 3.57 25.51
N VAL A 306 -12.29 2.57 26.25
CA VAL A 306 -12.06 2.62 27.69
C VAL A 306 -10.65 2.19 28.05
N ASP A 307 -10.18 2.56 29.24
CA ASP A 307 -8.87 2.13 29.73
C ASP A 307 -8.89 0.65 30.10
N LEU A 308 -8.06 -0.14 29.41
CA LEU A 308 -7.89 -1.58 29.62
C LEU A 308 -6.48 -1.93 30.09
N SER A 309 -5.67 -0.95 30.48
CA SER A 309 -4.28 -1.15 30.91
C SER A 309 -4.11 -2.08 32.13
N GLY A 310 -5.17 -2.28 32.92
CA GLY A 310 -5.18 -3.21 34.06
C GLY A 310 -5.58 -4.65 33.73
N TYR A 311 -5.91 -4.94 32.46
CA TYR A 311 -6.28 -6.29 32.07
C TYR A 311 -5.04 -7.13 31.76
N ASP A 312 -5.16 -8.44 31.98
CA ASP A 312 -4.16 -9.41 31.56
C ASP A 312 -4.31 -9.68 30.04
N PRO A 313 -3.32 -9.38 29.21
CA PRO A 313 -3.39 -9.63 27.76
C PRO A 313 -3.55 -11.12 27.42
N ASP A 314 -3.14 -12.03 28.30
CA ASP A 314 -3.33 -13.47 28.16
C ASP A 314 -4.62 -13.97 28.83
N GLY A 315 -5.38 -13.07 29.46
CA GLY A 315 -6.71 -13.30 30.03
C GLY A 315 -7.86 -13.17 29.03
N PRO A 316 -9.12 -13.38 29.48
CA PRO A 316 -10.29 -13.28 28.64
C PRO A 316 -10.59 -11.82 28.21
N LEU A 317 -11.39 -11.65 27.16
CA LEU A 317 -11.88 -10.34 26.74
C LEU A 317 -12.69 -9.66 27.86
N PRO A 318 -12.67 -8.29 27.92
CA PRO A 318 -13.41 -7.55 28.92
C PRO A 318 -14.93 -7.75 28.81
N ASP A 319 -15.57 -7.89 29.96
CA ASP A 319 -17.04 -7.94 30.07
C ASP A 319 -17.72 -6.57 29.95
N VAL A 320 -16.93 -5.49 29.96
CA VAL A 320 -17.44 -4.11 29.81
C VAL A 320 -17.82 -3.81 28.37
N ASP A 321 -18.90 -3.08 28.18
CA ASP A 321 -19.32 -2.70 26.85
C ASP A 321 -18.46 -1.56 26.27
N PRO A 322 -18.27 -1.54 24.93
CA PRO A 322 -17.57 -0.45 24.28
C PRO A 322 -18.28 0.87 24.49
N VAL A 323 -17.52 1.90 24.83
CA VAL A 323 -17.99 3.28 24.90
C VAL A 323 -17.53 3.99 23.61
N PRO A 324 -18.46 4.40 22.74
CA PRO A 324 -18.09 5.15 21.55
C PRO A 324 -17.44 6.48 21.95
N ASP A 325 -16.13 6.61 21.74
CA ASP A 325 -15.44 7.88 21.91
C ASP A 325 -15.33 8.60 20.56
N PRO A 326 -16.01 9.75 20.39
CA PRO A 326 -15.95 10.52 19.15
C PRO A 326 -14.53 11.00 18.80
N GLN A 327 -13.67 11.21 19.77
CA GLN A 327 -12.28 11.64 19.54
C GLN A 327 -11.41 10.48 19.09
N LEU A 328 -11.55 9.30 19.67
CA LEU A 328 -10.90 8.07 19.21
C LEU A 328 -11.47 7.58 17.86
N SER A 329 -12.72 7.98 17.52
CA SER A 329 -13.38 7.57 16.28
C SER A 329 -12.80 8.19 15.02
N GLN A 330 -11.96 9.18 15.12
CA GLN A 330 -11.33 9.85 13.98
C GLN A 330 -9.96 9.26 13.62
N GLY A 331 -9.51 8.23 14.30
CA GLY A 331 -8.26 7.52 14.02
C GLY A 331 -8.42 6.32 13.07
N ARG A 332 -7.32 5.66 12.76
CA ARG A 332 -7.20 4.54 11.80
C ARG A 332 -8.16 3.35 12.01
N THR A 333 -8.67 3.14 13.19
CA THR A 333 -9.43 1.95 13.56
C THR A 333 -10.93 2.07 13.32
N ARG A 334 -11.41 3.22 12.86
CA ARG A 334 -12.84 3.45 12.80
C ARG A 334 -13.40 3.81 11.46
N GLN A 335 -13.58 2.77 10.70
CA GLN A 335 -14.60 2.71 9.66
C GLN A 335 -15.71 1.70 10.04
N GLY A 336 -16.02 1.52 11.33
CA GLY A 336 -16.99 0.54 11.79
C GLY A 336 -17.64 0.91 13.11
N ASP A 337 -18.79 0.31 13.35
CA ASP A 337 -19.46 0.29 14.63
C ASP A 337 -18.60 -0.46 15.65
N SER A 338 -18.13 0.24 16.69
CA SER A 338 -17.29 -0.34 17.75
C SER A 338 -18.03 -1.42 18.54
N VAL A 339 -19.34 -1.29 18.69
CA VAL A 339 -20.19 -2.28 19.38
C VAL A 339 -20.23 -3.55 18.55
N ALA A 340 -20.58 -3.44 17.26
CA ALA A 340 -20.60 -4.60 16.36
C ALA A 340 -19.21 -5.27 16.22
N THR A 341 -18.13 -4.48 16.26
CA THR A 341 -16.76 -5.02 16.23
C THR A 341 -16.46 -5.79 17.52
N ALA A 342 -16.80 -5.25 18.68
CA ALA A 342 -16.58 -5.91 19.95
C ALA A 342 -17.42 -7.20 20.08
N GLU A 343 -18.69 -7.18 19.64
CA GLU A 343 -19.53 -8.38 19.58
C GLU A 343 -18.90 -9.48 18.72
N LYS A 344 -18.42 -9.11 17.55
CA LYS A 344 -17.71 -10.05 16.66
C LYS A 344 -16.45 -10.63 17.31
N TRP A 345 -15.68 -9.82 18.02
CA TRP A 345 -14.46 -10.27 18.68
C TRP A 345 -14.78 -11.16 19.91
N ARG A 346 -15.83 -10.81 20.67
CA ARG A 346 -16.32 -11.66 21.76
C ARG A 346 -16.79 -13.03 21.25
N ALA A 347 -17.57 -13.05 20.17
CA ALA A 347 -18.00 -14.30 19.57
C ALA A 347 -16.81 -15.16 19.12
N LEU A 348 -15.83 -14.57 18.44
CA LEU A 348 -14.61 -15.26 18.02
C LEU A 348 -13.82 -15.82 19.22
N ALA A 349 -13.64 -15.01 20.26
CA ALA A 349 -12.92 -15.42 21.45
C ALA A 349 -13.63 -16.56 22.20
N GLN A 350 -14.95 -16.46 22.33
CA GLN A 350 -15.76 -17.49 22.98
C GLN A 350 -15.78 -18.81 22.20
N GLU A 351 -15.94 -18.75 20.88
CA GLU A 351 -15.98 -19.93 20.01
C GLU A 351 -14.67 -20.71 20.05
N ARG A 352 -13.52 -20.00 20.13
CA ARG A 352 -12.19 -20.60 20.02
C ARG A 352 -11.40 -20.62 21.33
N GLY A 353 -11.97 -20.12 22.43
CA GLY A 353 -11.29 -20.06 23.72
C GLY A 353 -10.06 -19.15 23.73
N LEU A 354 -10.12 -18.01 23.08
CA LEU A 354 -8.96 -17.13 22.86
C LEU A 354 -8.79 -16.13 24.00
N SER A 355 -7.55 -15.82 24.34
CA SER A 355 -7.19 -14.67 25.17
C SER A 355 -7.35 -13.35 24.40
N ILE A 356 -7.22 -12.20 25.10
CA ILE A 356 -7.18 -10.87 24.48
C ILE A 356 -6.14 -10.86 23.35
N ARG A 357 -4.91 -11.25 23.66
CA ARG A 357 -3.81 -11.24 22.68
C ARG A 357 -4.08 -12.14 21.49
N GLN A 358 -4.55 -13.33 21.72
CA GLN A 358 -4.89 -14.27 20.65
C GLN A 358 -6.05 -13.74 19.79
N THR A 359 -7.04 -13.12 20.40
CA THR A 359 -8.16 -12.49 19.66
C THR A 359 -7.68 -11.36 18.77
N VAL A 360 -6.78 -10.50 19.25
CA VAL A 360 -6.18 -9.43 18.45
C VAL A 360 -5.37 -10.01 17.29
N ILE A 361 -4.59 -11.06 17.51
CA ILE A 361 -3.84 -11.74 16.45
C ILE A 361 -4.78 -12.24 15.36
N GLU A 362 -5.83 -12.96 15.75
CA GLU A 362 -6.79 -13.54 14.79
C GLU A 362 -7.62 -12.47 14.05
N ALA A 363 -8.07 -11.44 14.75
CA ALA A 363 -8.86 -10.37 14.17
C ALA A 363 -8.05 -9.41 13.29
N SER A 364 -6.73 -9.32 13.53
CA SER A 364 -5.81 -8.45 12.78
C SER A 364 -5.10 -9.21 11.65
N ALA A 365 -5.30 -10.52 11.52
CA ALA A 365 -4.66 -11.35 10.51
C ALA A 365 -4.89 -10.76 9.11
N ARG A 366 -3.80 -10.52 8.41
CA ARG A 366 -3.84 -10.09 7.01
C ARG A 366 -3.74 -11.33 6.12
N GLN A 367 -4.18 -11.19 4.89
CA GLN A 367 -3.89 -12.20 3.88
C GLN A 367 -2.37 -12.43 3.84
N SER A 368 -1.98 -13.68 3.90
CA SER A 368 -0.60 -14.12 3.80
C SER A 368 -0.54 -15.34 2.90
N PHE A 369 0.51 -15.41 2.12
CA PHE A 369 0.87 -16.61 1.38
C PHE A 369 1.88 -17.36 2.25
N VAL A 370 1.51 -18.55 2.71
CA VAL A 370 2.30 -19.36 3.65
C VAL A 370 2.50 -20.74 3.06
N GLY A 371 3.74 -21.14 2.85
CA GLY A 371 4.05 -22.45 2.29
C GLY A 371 5.48 -22.57 1.78
N THR A 372 5.74 -23.61 1.04
CA THR A 372 6.99 -23.75 0.31
C THR A 372 7.09 -22.73 -0.82
N PRO A 373 8.28 -22.38 -1.31
CA PRO A 373 8.42 -21.47 -2.44
C PRO A 373 7.58 -21.87 -3.67
N GLY A 374 7.45 -23.18 -3.92
CA GLY A 374 6.67 -23.71 -5.04
C GLY A 374 5.16 -23.51 -4.88
N GLU A 375 4.62 -23.69 -3.66
CA GLU A 375 3.21 -23.45 -3.32
C GLU A 375 2.89 -21.95 -3.40
N VAL A 376 3.72 -21.11 -2.81
CA VAL A 376 3.54 -19.65 -2.86
C VAL A 376 3.58 -19.13 -4.30
N ALA A 377 4.53 -19.59 -5.12
CA ALA A 377 4.59 -19.21 -6.53
C ALA A 377 3.34 -19.66 -7.33
N ALA A 378 2.80 -20.84 -7.02
CA ALA A 378 1.56 -21.34 -7.63
C ALA A 378 0.35 -20.49 -7.25
N GLU A 379 0.19 -20.18 -5.98
CA GLU A 379 -0.93 -19.45 -5.44
C GLU A 379 -0.96 -18.00 -5.95
N LEU A 380 0.18 -17.31 -5.95
CA LEU A 380 0.32 -15.97 -6.54
C LEU A 380 -0.05 -15.97 -8.04
N THR A 381 0.39 -17.00 -8.76
CA THR A 381 0.05 -17.16 -10.19
C THR A 381 -1.45 -17.37 -10.39
N GLU A 382 -2.10 -18.16 -9.54
CA GLU A 382 -3.54 -18.40 -9.58
C GLU A 382 -4.35 -17.11 -9.36
N PHE A 383 -3.98 -16.29 -8.37
CA PHE A 383 -4.64 -15.01 -8.11
C PHE A 383 -4.65 -14.10 -9.34
N VAL A 384 -3.52 -13.97 -10.03
CA VAL A 384 -3.41 -13.14 -11.23
C VAL A 384 -4.18 -13.77 -12.41
N ALA A 385 -4.05 -15.05 -12.60
CA ALA A 385 -4.71 -15.77 -13.70
C ALA A 385 -6.24 -15.79 -13.58
N ARG A 386 -6.76 -15.67 -12.35
CA ARG A 386 -8.20 -15.65 -12.06
C ARG A 386 -8.79 -14.26 -11.88
N ASP A 387 -8.11 -13.22 -12.30
CA ASP A 387 -8.56 -11.84 -12.19
C ASP A 387 -8.89 -11.40 -10.75
N ALA A 388 -8.04 -11.78 -9.80
CA ALA A 388 -8.12 -11.31 -8.42
C ALA A 388 -7.11 -10.18 -8.13
N ALA A 389 -6.05 -10.08 -8.94
CA ALA A 389 -5.03 -9.05 -8.87
C ALA A 389 -4.31 -8.92 -10.23
N ASP A 390 -3.65 -7.78 -10.48
CA ASP A 390 -2.66 -7.64 -11.55
C ASP A 390 -1.22 -7.88 -11.03
N GLY A 391 -1.05 -7.96 -9.71
CA GLY A 391 0.22 -8.17 -9.03
C GLY A 391 0.09 -7.95 -7.53
N PHE A 392 1.22 -7.81 -6.83
CA PHE A 392 1.23 -7.74 -5.37
C PHE A 392 2.23 -6.71 -4.86
N ILE A 393 1.90 -6.07 -3.73
CA ILE A 393 2.84 -5.27 -2.95
C ILE A 393 3.24 -6.11 -1.75
N LEU A 394 4.47 -6.61 -1.75
CA LEU A 394 4.99 -7.44 -0.68
C LEU A 394 5.33 -6.56 0.53
N VAL A 395 4.81 -6.93 1.69
CA VAL A 395 5.06 -6.27 2.96
C VAL A 395 5.86 -7.22 3.84
N PRO A 396 7.20 -7.16 3.82
CA PRO A 396 8.03 -8.03 4.63
C PRO A 396 7.80 -7.78 6.12
N HIS A 397 8.01 -8.82 6.94
CA HIS A 397 7.91 -8.72 8.39
C HIS A 397 9.24 -8.36 9.07
N LEU A 398 10.34 -8.36 8.31
CA LEU A 398 11.70 -8.09 8.79
C LEU A 398 12.32 -6.95 7.99
N THR A 399 13.01 -6.04 8.67
CA THR A 399 13.78 -4.95 8.07
C THR A 399 15.26 -5.18 8.35
N PRO A 400 16.18 -5.06 7.35
CA PRO A 400 15.92 -4.85 5.92
C PRO A 400 15.75 -6.14 5.12
N GLY A 401 16.14 -7.32 5.67
CA GLY A 401 16.36 -8.57 4.92
C GLY A 401 15.08 -9.38 4.63
N GLY A 402 13.89 -8.89 4.99
CA GLY A 402 12.65 -9.67 4.89
C GLY A 402 12.15 -9.95 3.47
N LEU A 403 12.80 -9.39 2.44
CA LEU A 403 12.49 -9.66 1.03
C LEU A 403 13.46 -10.65 0.40
N ASP A 404 14.64 -10.85 0.99
CA ASP A 404 15.74 -11.60 0.38
C ASP A 404 15.32 -13.02 -0.01
N GLU A 405 14.71 -13.75 0.93
CA GLU A 405 14.29 -15.13 0.71
C GLU A 405 13.23 -15.26 -0.41
N PHE A 406 12.31 -14.30 -0.51
CA PHE A 406 11.33 -14.29 -1.61
C PHE A 406 12.00 -14.09 -2.96
N VAL A 407 12.93 -13.16 -3.06
CA VAL A 407 13.65 -12.88 -4.30
C VAL A 407 14.51 -14.06 -4.71
N ASP A 408 15.14 -14.74 -3.76
CA ASP A 408 16.05 -15.85 -4.05
C ASP A 408 15.32 -17.17 -4.34
N ARG A 409 14.15 -17.40 -3.77
CA ARG A 409 13.48 -18.71 -3.83
C ARG A 409 12.16 -18.72 -4.60
N VAL A 410 11.40 -17.61 -4.63
CA VAL A 410 10.07 -17.54 -5.28
C VAL A 410 10.16 -16.90 -6.66
N VAL A 411 10.90 -15.81 -6.81
CA VAL A 411 11.03 -15.09 -8.09
C VAL A 411 11.50 -16.00 -9.22
N PRO A 412 12.54 -16.84 -9.07
CA PRO A 412 12.95 -17.77 -10.13
C PRO A 412 11.84 -18.72 -10.56
N LEU A 413 11.04 -19.22 -9.62
CA LEU A 413 9.92 -20.13 -9.91
C LEU A 413 8.78 -19.43 -10.68
N LEU A 414 8.52 -18.15 -10.38
CA LEU A 414 7.57 -17.33 -11.14
C LEU A 414 8.06 -17.08 -12.57
N GLN A 415 9.38 -16.87 -12.75
CA GLN A 415 10.02 -16.69 -14.05
C GLN A 415 10.00 -17.97 -14.89
N GLU A 416 10.34 -19.11 -14.30
CA GLU A 416 10.28 -20.43 -14.94
C GLU A 416 8.87 -20.77 -15.42
N ARG A 417 7.84 -20.35 -14.69
CA ARG A 417 6.44 -20.49 -15.08
C ARG A 417 5.99 -19.51 -16.18
N GLY A 418 6.82 -18.52 -16.52
CA GLY A 418 6.44 -17.42 -17.41
C GLY A 418 5.39 -16.47 -16.81
N ALA A 419 5.20 -16.50 -15.50
CA ALA A 419 4.27 -15.64 -14.77
C ALA A 419 4.87 -14.27 -14.39
N PHE A 420 6.19 -14.15 -14.40
CA PHE A 420 6.91 -12.93 -14.07
C PHE A 420 8.06 -12.67 -15.06
N ARG A 421 8.46 -11.41 -15.18
CA ARG A 421 9.51 -10.96 -16.11
C ARG A 421 10.89 -11.54 -15.76
N THR A 422 11.71 -11.76 -16.79
CA THR A 422 13.13 -12.13 -16.66
C THR A 422 14.07 -10.95 -16.90
N ALA A 423 13.54 -9.82 -17.35
CA ALA A 423 14.26 -8.56 -17.54
C ALA A 423 13.30 -7.38 -17.49
N TYR A 424 13.80 -6.20 -17.10
CA TYR A 424 13.03 -4.97 -17.21
C TYR A 424 12.76 -4.62 -18.68
N GLN A 425 11.55 -4.17 -18.97
CA GLN A 425 11.15 -3.66 -20.28
C GLN A 425 11.07 -2.14 -20.23
N GLY A 426 11.81 -1.47 -21.11
CA GLY A 426 11.90 -0.01 -21.12
C GLY A 426 12.74 0.55 -19.96
N ALA A 427 12.68 1.87 -19.77
CA ALA A 427 13.50 2.59 -18.80
C ALA A 427 12.71 3.25 -17.67
N THR A 428 11.42 3.47 -17.86
CA THR A 428 10.55 4.20 -16.91
C THR A 428 9.66 3.26 -16.14
N LEU A 429 9.18 3.68 -14.97
CA LEU A 429 8.22 2.91 -14.20
C LEU A 429 6.92 2.66 -14.99
N ARG A 430 6.48 3.65 -15.75
CA ARG A 430 5.30 3.52 -16.60
C ARG A 430 5.45 2.40 -17.63
N SER A 431 6.63 2.29 -18.24
CA SER A 431 6.92 1.17 -19.16
C SER A 431 6.98 -0.19 -18.46
N HIS A 432 7.53 -0.26 -17.24
CA HIS A 432 7.56 -1.51 -16.45
C HIS A 432 6.16 -2.01 -16.12
N LEU A 433 5.24 -1.09 -15.85
CA LEU A 433 3.83 -1.39 -15.56
C LEU A 433 2.98 -1.59 -16.82
N GLY A 434 3.55 -1.44 -18.02
CA GLY A 434 2.80 -1.52 -19.28
C GLY A 434 1.71 -0.46 -19.38
N LEU A 435 1.95 0.72 -18.84
CA LEU A 435 1.06 1.87 -18.90
C LEU A 435 1.42 2.74 -20.10
N SER A 436 0.41 3.34 -20.73
CA SER A 436 0.61 4.30 -21.82
C SER A 436 1.30 5.57 -21.31
N GLU A 437 2.08 6.22 -22.16
CA GLU A 437 2.56 7.55 -21.87
C GLU A 437 1.38 8.52 -21.80
N PRO A 438 1.37 9.45 -20.83
CA PRO A 438 0.33 10.45 -20.75
C PRO A 438 0.35 11.33 -22.01
N VAL A 439 -0.76 11.38 -22.70
CA VAL A 439 -0.94 12.37 -23.78
C VAL A 439 -1.20 13.70 -23.09
N GLY A 440 -0.28 14.68 -23.22
CA GLY A 440 -0.49 16.02 -22.70
C GLY A 440 -1.79 16.61 -23.29
N GLU A 441 -2.59 17.25 -22.45
CA GLU A 441 -3.73 18.01 -22.94
C GLU A 441 -3.20 19.07 -23.93
N ALA A 442 -3.75 19.05 -25.15
CA ALA A 442 -3.35 19.93 -26.25
C ALA A 442 -3.70 21.39 -25.98
#